data_a7ac1843ba6b68aa9ae160240d9a8dc6
#
_entry.id   a7ac1843ba6b68aa9ae160240d9a8dc6
#
_cell.length_a   1.000
_cell.length_b   1.000
_cell.length_c   1.000
_cell.angle_alpha   90.00
_cell.angle_beta   90.00
_cell.angle_gamma   90.00
#
_symmetry.space_group_name_H-M   'P 1'
#
loop_
_entity.id
_entity.type
_entity.pdbx_description
1 polymer ?
#
loop_
_entity_poly.entity_id
_entity_poly.type
_entity_poly.pdbx_seq_one_letter_code
_entity_poly.pdbx_strand_id
1 'polypeptide(L)'
;MALLNDNYLKLKAGYLFPEIGRRVKAFCEANPEAAKRLIRCGIGDVTEPLPAAVITALHKAVDEMASRETFKGYGPEQGYEWLRAAIAQNDFRARGLDVADDEIFVSDGSKCDCGSILDILGDKNKIAISDPV
;
A
#
# COMPACT_ATOMS: atom_id res chain seq x y z
N MET A 1 -30.84 13.87 4.87
CA MET A 1 -30.39 13.88 3.46
C MET A 1 -28.88 14.07 3.50
N ALA A 2 -28.11 13.23 2.84
CA ALA A 2 -26.65 13.38 2.78
C ALA A 2 -26.30 14.45 1.75
N LEU A 3 -25.35 15.33 2.07
CA LEU A 3 -24.84 16.36 1.16
C LEU A 3 -23.53 15.88 0.54
N LEU A 4 -23.35 16.16 -0.74
CA LEU A 4 -22.11 15.87 -1.45
C LEU A 4 -21.02 16.88 -1.01
N ASN A 5 -19.78 16.42 -0.94
CA ASN A 5 -18.64 17.31 -0.76
C ASN A 5 -18.35 18.06 -2.07
N ASP A 6 -18.65 19.33 -2.11
CA ASP A 6 -18.52 20.20 -3.31
C ASP A 6 -17.07 20.28 -3.83
N ASN A 7 -16.07 19.94 -3.03
CA ASN A 7 -14.68 19.90 -3.50
C ASN A 7 -14.46 18.86 -4.59
N TYR A 8 -15.27 17.78 -4.62
CA TYR A 8 -15.20 16.80 -5.71
C TYR A 8 -15.62 17.39 -7.07
N LEU A 9 -16.47 18.42 -7.08
CA LEU A 9 -16.88 19.10 -8.31
C LEU A 9 -15.75 19.93 -8.94
N LYS A 10 -14.70 20.25 -8.15
CA LYS A 10 -13.52 21.01 -8.60
C LYS A 10 -12.46 20.12 -9.24
N LEU A 11 -12.56 18.79 -9.06
CA LEU A 11 -11.62 17.84 -9.63
C LEU A 11 -11.86 17.70 -11.14
N LYS A 12 -10.76 17.62 -11.91
CA LYS A 12 -10.85 17.28 -13.33
C LYS A 12 -11.38 15.85 -13.46
N ALA A 13 -12.37 15.67 -14.33
CA ALA A 13 -12.85 14.33 -14.66
C ALA A 13 -11.75 13.51 -15.33
N GLY A 14 -11.55 12.29 -14.83
CA GLY A 14 -10.60 11.34 -15.40
C GLY A 14 -9.48 10.97 -14.44
N TYR A 15 -9.06 9.73 -14.56
CA TYR A 15 -7.92 9.18 -13.84
C TYR A 15 -6.91 8.65 -14.85
N LEU A 16 -5.63 8.98 -14.64
CA LEU A 16 -4.56 8.76 -15.62
C LEU A 16 -4.44 7.30 -16.07
N PHE A 17 -4.47 6.35 -15.14
CA PHE A 17 -4.22 4.94 -15.46
C PHE A 17 -5.27 4.29 -16.36
N PRO A 18 -6.59 4.47 -16.16
CA PRO A 18 -7.60 4.00 -17.11
C PRO A 18 -7.44 4.61 -18.51
N GLU A 19 -7.05 5.89 -18.60
CA GLU A 19 -6.82 6.56 -19.89
C GLU A 19 -5.60 5.96 -20.61
N ILE A 20 -4.49 5.72 -19.90
CA ILE A 20 -3.32 5.04 -20.44
C ILE A 20 -3.70 3.63 -20.90
N GLY A 21 -4.44 2.88 -20.08
CA GLY A 21 -4.91 1.53 -20.42
C GLY A 21 -5.72 1.52 -21.72
N ARG A 22 -6.65 2.48 -21.88
CA ARG A 22 -7.45 2.63 -23.09
C ARG A 22 -6.58 2.93 -24.33
N ARG A 23 -5.60 3.83 -24.21
CA ARG A 23 -4.68 4.18 -25.30
C ARG A 23 -3.78 3.01 -25.68
N VAL A 24 -3.24 2.29 -24.70
CA VAL A 24 -2.43 1.08 -24.93
C VAL A 24 -3.25 0.01 -25.67
N LYS A 25 -4.49 -0.22 -25.24
CA LYS A 25 -5.39 -1.17 -25.90
C LYS A 25 -5.62 -0.78 -27.37
N ALA A 26 -6.00 0.46 -27.62
CA ALA A 26 -6.23 0.96 -29.00
C ALA A 26 -4.95 0.87 -29.88
N PHE A 27 -3.77 1.16 -29.30
CA PHE A 27 -2.51 1.01 -30.00
C PHE A 27 -2.23 -0.45 -30.37
N CYS A 28 -2.43 -1.38 -29.46
CA CYS A 28 -2.20 -2.81 -29.67
C CYS A 28 -3.16 -3.38 -30.75
N GLU A 29 -4.41 -2.96 -30.74
CA GLU A 29 -5.40 -3.36 -31.73
C GLU A 29 -5.05 -2.84 -33.14
N ALA A 30 -4.57 -1.61 -33.22
CA ALA A 30 -4.14 -0.99 -34.49
C ALA A 30 -2.79 -1.53 -34.99
N ASN A 31 -1.94 -2.06 -34.11
CA ASN A 31 -0.56 -2.46 -34.45
C ASN A 31 -0.20 -3.83 -33.84
N PRO A 32 -0.77 -4.95 -34.33
CA PRO A 32 -0.59 -6.27 -33.69
C PRO A 32 0.87 -6.74 -33.58
N GLU A 33 1.70 -6.44 -34.58
CA GLU A 33 3.13 -6.81 -34.54
C GLU A 33 3.95 -5.96 -33.56
N ALA A 34 3.64 -4.68 -33.44
CA ALA A 34 4.28 -3.82 -32.44
C ALA A 34 3.82 -4.18 -31.02
N ALA A 35 2.57 -4.61 -30.85
CA ALA A 35 2.00 -5.05 -29.59
C ALA A 35 2.79 -6.21 -28.94
N LYS A 36 3.32 -7.15 -29.75
CA LYS A 36 4.15 -8.27 -29.28
C LYS A 36 5.47 -7.83 -28.65
N ARG A 37 5.93 -6.64 -28.96
CA ARG A 37 7.21 -6.07 -28.48
C ARG A 37 7.02 -4.91 -27.52
N LEU A 38 5.78 -4.62 -27.12
CA LEU A 38 5.47 -3.49 -26.24
C LEU A 38 6.01 -3.73 -24.83
N ILE A 39 6.90 -2.87 -24.37
CA ILE A 39 7.40 -2.85 -23.01
C ILE A 39 6.61 -1.79 -22.23
N ARG A 40 5.92 -2.22 -21.17
CA ARG A 40 5.10 -1.36 -20.33
C ARG A 40 5.92 -0.84 -19.15
N CYS A 41 6.29 0.43 -19.17
CA CYS A 41 7.06 1.10 -18.11
C CYS A 41 6.24 2.18 -17.38
N GLY A 42 4.92 2.18 -17.52
CA GLY A 42 4.06 3.26 -17.02
C GLY A 42 3.64 3.13 -15.56
N ILE A 43 3.76 1.96 -14.98
CA ILE A 43 3.37 1.70 -13.56
C ILE A 43 4.46 0.86 -12.92
N GLY A 44 4.93 1.30 -11.74
CA GLY A 44 5.72 0.45 -10.86
C GLY A 44 4.82 -0.59 -10.21
N ASP A 45 5.09 -1.86 -10.47
CA ASP A 45 4.31 -2.96 -9.95
C ASP A 45 5.22 -4.08 -9.46
N VAL A 46 4.70 -4.92 -8.58
CA VAL A 46 5.38 -6.15 -8.14
C VAL A 46 5.25 -7.18 -9.26
N THR A 47 6.37 -7.59 -9.83
CA THR A 47 6.42 -8.51 -10.98
C THR A 47 6.86 -9.93 -10.59
N GLU A 48 7.46 -10.10 -9.42
CA GLU A 48 7.95 -11.37 -8.92
C GLU A 48 6.98 -12.01 -7.91
N PRO A 49 6.88 -13.33 -7.87
CA PRO A 49 6.07 -14.04 -6.89
C PRO A 49 6.64 -13.85 -5.47
N LEU A 50 5.80 -14.08 -4.47
CA LEU A 50 6.22 -14.05 -3.08
C LEU A 50 7.28 -15.13 -2.80
N PRO A 51 8.31 -14.84 -1.98
CA PRO A 51 9.28 -15.84 -1.54
C PRO A 51 8.61 -17.02 -0.81
N ALA A 52 9.17 -18.21 -0.93
CA ALA A 52 8.62 -19.43 -0.33
C ALA A 52 8.44 -19.31 1.20
N ALA A 53 9.33 -18.59 1.88
CA ALA A 53 9.22 -18.32 3.31
C ALA A 53 7.94 -17.56 3.67
N VAL A 54 7.56 -16.56 2.85
CA VAL A 54 6.33 -15.77 3.03
C VAL A 54 5.11 -16.64 2.81
N ILE A 55 5.09 -17.46 1.75
CA ILE A 55 4.00 -18.39 1.46
C ILE A 55 3.81 -19.38 2.64
N THR A 56 4.91 -19.93 3.15
CA THR A 56 4.87 -20.84 4.31
C THR A 56 4.30 -20.15 5.55
N ALA A 57 4.69 -18.90 5.82
CA ALA A 57 4.19 -18.13 6.95
C ALA A 57 2.69 -17.82 6.81
N LEU A 58 2.23 -17.48 5.61
CA LEU A 58 0.82 -17.24 5.34
C LEU A 58 -0.03 -18.50 5.57
N HIS A 59 0.41 -19.67 5.11
CA HIS A 59 -0.28 -20.94 5.39
C HIS A 59 -0.37 -21.22 6.89
N LYS A 60 0.71 -21.05 7.63
CA LYS A 60 0.70 -21.21 9.10
C LYS A 60 -0.27 -20.24 9.78
N ALA A 61 -0.31 -18.99 9.36
CA ALA A 61 -1.23 -18.01 9.90
C ALA A 61 -2.69 -18.37 9.64
N VAL A 62 -3.01 -18.96 8.48
CA VAL A 62 -4.36 -19.48 8.19
C VAL A 62 -4.69 -20.68 9.08
N ASP A 63 -3.75 -21.61 9.26
CA ASP A 63 -3.93 -22.77 10.16
C ASP A 63 -4.19 -22.35 11.60
N GLU A 64 -3.51 -21.30 12.09
CA GLU A 64 -3.76 -20.72 13.42
C GLU A 64 -5.21 -20.24 13.60
N MET A 65 -5.86 -19.78 12.54
CA MET A 65 -7.25 -19.32 12.60
C MET A 65 -8.27 -20.47 12.71
N ALA A 66 -7.86 -21.72 12.44
CA ALA A 66 -8.75 -22.88 12.48
C ALA A 66 -8.99 -23.42 13.90
N SER A 67 -8.18 -23.06 14.88
CA SER A 67 -8.26 -23.53 16.26
C SER A 67 -8.65 -22.41 17.21
N ARG A 68 -9.52 -22.71 18.16
CA ARG A 68 -9.97 -21.74 19.18
C ARG A 68 -8.81 -21.23 20.06
N GLU A 69 -7.82 -22.07 20.28
CA GLU A 69 -6.65 -21.78 21.13
C GLU A 69 -5.67 -20.80 20.45
N THR A 70 -5.62 -20.82 19.13
CA THR A 70 -4.69 -20.01 18.34
C THR A 70 -5.37 -18.90 17.55
N PHE A 71 -6.70 -18.92 17.49
CA PHE A 71 -7.48 -17.90 16.79
C PHE A 71 -7.13 -16.48 17.25
N LYS A 72 -6.96 -15.57 16.29
CA LYS A 72 -6.68 -14.16 16.52
C LYS A 72 -7.91 -13.33 16.14
N GLY A 73 -8.50 -12.68 17.14
CA GLY A 73 -9.52 -11.65 16.94
C GLY A 73 -8.91 -10.27 16.71
N TYR A 74 -9.52 -9.22 17.22
CA TYR A 74 -8.94 -7.89 17.21
C TYR A 74 -7.60 -7.87 17.91
N GLY A 75 -6.56 -7.41 17.23
CA GLY A 75 -5.25 -7.16 17.81
C GLY A 75 -5.19 -5.83 18.57
N PRO A 76 -4.01 -5.52 19.18
CA PRO A 76 -3.75 -4.19 19.71
C PRO A 76 -3.79 -3.12 18.61
N GLU A 77 -4.25 -1.91 18.94
CA GLU A 77 -4.45 -0.80 17.99
C GLU A 77 -3.19 -0.41 17.22
N GLN A 78 -2.03 -0.47 17.86
CA GLN A 78 -0.73 -0.21 17.19
C GLN A 78 -0.18 -1.42 16.45
N GLY A 79 -0.78 -2.59 16.58
CA GLY A 79 -0.23 -3.87 16.12
C GLY A 79 0.43 -4.66 17.24
N TYR A 80 0.66 -5.96 17.01
CA TYR A 80 1.26 -6.86 17.98
C TYR A 80 2.67 -6.39 18.40
N GLU A 81 2.95 -6.44 19.68
CA GLU A 81 4.23 -6.01 20.28
C GLU A 81 5.43 -6.72 19.63
N TRP A 82 5.34 -8.04 19.48
CA TRP A 82 6.40 -8.83 18.84
C TRP A 82 6.67 -8.38 17.39
N LEU A 83 5.65 -7.96 16.64
CA LEU A 83 5.79 -7.48 15.26
C LEU A 83 6.44 -6.09 15.26
N ARG A 84 6.00 -5.18 16.12
CA ARG A 84 6.59 -3.85 16.27
C ARG A 84 8.07 -3.93 16.67
N ALA A 85 8.39 -4.79 17.65
CA ALA A 85 9.77 -5.03 18.06
C ALA A 85 10.62 -5.60 16.94
N ALA A 86 10.08 -6.55 16.14
CA ALA A 86 10.78 -7.09 14.99
C ALA A 86 11.04 -6.03 13.91
N ILE A 87 10.07 -5.17 13.60
CA ILE A 87 10.23 -4.05 12.67
C ILE A 87 11.28 -3.06 13.19
N ALA A 88 11.16 -2.61 14.45
CA ALA A 88 12.12 -1.70 15.05
C ALA A 88 13.54 -2.25 14.99
N GLN A 89 13.73 -3.54 15.29
CA GLN A 89 15.03 -4.18 15.28
C GLN A 89 15.60 -4.33 13.85
N ASN A 90 14.83 -4.88 12.92
CA ASN A 90 15.37 -5.29 11.62
C ASN A 90 15.39 -4.15 10.59
N ASP A 91 14.41 -3.25 10.64
CA ASP A 91 14.30 -2.18 9.65
C ASP A 91 14.99 -0.89 10.08
N PHE A 92 15.17 -0.68 11.38
CA PHE A 92 15.74 0.57 11.92
C PHE A 92 17.03 0.34 12.69
N ARG A 93 17.01 -0.36 13.83
CA ARG A 93 18.19 -0.50 14.72
C ARG A 93 19.35 -1.21 14.04
N ALA A 94 19.09 -2.23 13.24
CA ALA A 94 20.10 -2.92 12.44
C ALA A 94 20.81 -2.01 11.43
N ARG A 95 20.22 -0.84 11.11
CA ARG A 95 20.77 0.19 10.23
C ARG A 95 21.32 1.41 10.99
N GLY A 96 21.40 1.32 12.31
CA GLY A 96 21.93 2.39 13.18
C GLY A 96 20.93 3.50 13.50
N LEU A 97 19.63 3.27 13.27
CA LEU A 97 18.57 4.21 13.60
C LEU A 97 17.91 3.76 14.92
N ASP A 98 17.89 4.66 15.91
CA ASP A 98 17.26 4.41 17.20
C ASP A 98 15.75 4.75 17.10
N VAL A 99 14.93 3.71 16.89
CA VAL A 99 13.47 3.79 16.86
C VAL A 99 12.93 2.87 17.93
N ALA A 100 12.08 3.40 18.81
CA ALA A 100 11.44 2.64 19.86
C ALA A 100 10.26 1.83 19.30
N ASP A 101 9.89 0.74 19.99
CA ASP A 101 8.80 -0.15 19.54
C ASP A 101 7.43 0.55 19.58
N ASP A 102 7.27 1.55 20.44
CA ASP A 102 6.05 2.36 20.57
C ASP A 102 5.94 3.49 19.53
N GLU A 103 7.00 3.73 18.77
CA GLU A 103 6.97 4.62 17.60
C GLU A 103 6.49 3.90 16.33
N ILE A 104 6.24 2.58 16.39
CA ILE A 104 5.80 1.77 15.26
C ILE A 104 4.28 1.56 15.34
N PHE A 105 3.59 1.89 14.24
CA PHE A 105 2.17 1.64 14.04
C PHE A 105 2.00 0.72 12.83
N VAL A 106 1.36 -0.42 13.02
CA VAL A 106 1.10 -1.39 11.95
C VAL A 106 -0.27 -1.10 11.35
N SER A 107 -0.31 -0.93 10.05
CA SER A 107 -1.54 -0.69 9.28
C SER A 107 -1.70 -1.72 8.15
N ASP A 108 -2.75 -1.60 7.40
CA ASP A 108 -3.00 -2.40 6.19
C ASP A 108 -2.36 -1.83 4.92
N GLY A 109 -1.53 -0.81 5.05
CA GLY A 109 -0.70 -0.29 3.97
C GLY A 109 -0.60 1.22 3.93
N SER A 110 0.41 1.72 3.24
CA SER A 110 0.75 3.15 3.17
C SER A 110 -0.38 4.04 2.61
N LYS A 111 -1.27 3.50 1.79
CA LYS A 111 -2.42 4.25 1.28
C LYS A 111 -3.40 4.60 2.40
N CYS A 112 -3.64 3.69 3.32
CA CYS A 112 -4.44 3.94 4.52
C CYS A 112 -3.75 4.94 5.43
N ASP A 113 -2.42 4.81 5.63
CA ASP A 113 -1.65 5.76 6.44
C ASP A 113 -1.69 7.17 5.85
N CYS A 114 -1.54 7.31 4.53
CA CYS A 114 -1.68 8.59 3.85
C CYS A 114 -3.09 9.21 4.01
N GLY A 115 -4.12 8.36 4.06
CA GLY A 115 -5.48 8.80 4.35
C GLY A 115 -5.64 9.26 5.80
N SER A 116 -5.19 8.45 6.74
CA SER A 116 -5.37 8.65 8.18
C SER A 116 -4.57 9.85 8.71
N ILE A 117 -3.37 10.10 8.17
CA ILE A 117 -2.54 11.22 8.62
C ILE A 117 -3.18 12.59 8.35
N LEU A 118 -4.09 12.66 7.40
CA LEU A 118 -4.82 13.91 7.11
C LEU A 118 -5.72 14.33 8.27
N ASP A 119 -6.19 13.39 9.09
CA ASP A 119 -7.02 13.70 10.26
C ASP A 119 -6.21 14.29 11.42
N ILE A 120 -4.90 14.04 11.43
CA ILE A 120 -3.99 14.53 12.47
C ILE A 120 -3.39 15.90 12.09
N LEU A 121 -3.22 16.15 10.80
CA LEU A 121 -2.56 17.35 10.29
C LEU A 121 -3.57 18.41 9.88
N GLY A 122 -3.34 19.63 10.34
CA GLY A 122 -4.14 20.79 9.92
C GLY A 122 -3.89 21.20 8.46
N ASP A 123 -4.83 21.91 7.89
CA ASP A 123 -4.86 22.35 6.48
C ASP A 123 -3.78 23.36 6.07
N LYS A 124 -3.07 23.95 7.05
CA LYS A 124 -2.00 24.94 6.82
C LYS A 124 -0.60 24.34 6.72
N ASN A 125 -0.47 23.01 6.83
CA ASN A 125 0.80 22.35 6.72
C ASN A 125 1.32 22.35 5.27
N LYS A 126 2.64 22.41 5.12
CA LYS A 126 3.31 22.21 3.84
C LYS A 126 3.89 20.81 3.83
N ILE A 127 3.49 20.02 2.86
CA ILE A 127 3.91 18.62 2.71
C ILE A 127 4.76 18.51 1.44
N ALA A 128 5.97 17.98 1.59
CA ALA A 128 6.83 17.65 0.46
C ALA A 128 6.50 16.23 -0.03
N ILE A 129 6.34 16.07 -1.33
CA ILE A 129 6.14 14.80 -1.99
C ILE A 129 7.16 14.64 -3.12
N SER A 130 7.46 13.40 -3.51
CA SER A 130 8.26 13.13 -4.69
C SER A 130 7.50 13.53 -5.96
N ASP A 131 8.22 14.04 -6.95
CA ASP A 131 7.65 14.34 -8.27
C ASP A 131 8.58 13.77 -9.35
N PRO A 132 8.08 12.88 -10.20
CA PRO A 132 6.71 12.30 -10.26
C PRO A 132 6.45 11.23 -9.20
N VAL A 133 5.19 11.10 -8.83
CA VAL A 133 4.70 10.07 -7.90
C VAL A 133 3.38 9.47 -8.41
#